data_65abccfaab9297cc5a06245c6ff6cf37
#
_entry.id   65abccfaab9297cc5a06245c6ff6cf37
#
_cell.length_a   1.000
_cell.length_b   1.000
_cell.length_c   1.000
_cell.angle_alpha   90.00
_cell.angle_beta   90.00
_cell.angle_gamma   90.00
#
_symmetry.space_group_name_H-M   'P 1'
#
loop_
_entity.id
_entity.type
_entity.pdbx_description
1 polymer ?
#
loop_
_entity_poly.entity_id
_entity_poly.type
_entity_poly.pdbx_seq_one_letter_code
_entity_poly.pdbx_strand_id
1 'polypeptide(L)'
;KNELGVNTVRLSHYPQSDHFLDRCDELGLLVFDEIPGWQHIGEKGEWWNITRQHVSEMIKKDWNHPSVFIWGVRINESQDNDELYTETNRMAKELDHTRPTGGVRCITGSHLLEDVYTYNDFIHNGIRRGLNKRKNVIKREVPYLVTEYNGHMFPTKKFDDTAHRVEQALRHLRVLDAMYADDEIAGCIGWCMFDYNTHKEFGSGDKICYHGVLDMFRIPKYAAGVYASQQDETPVMTVASSMENGDLAGSIRGDVYVFTNCDSVKLFINDRFIKEFTPRRDLFPNIPHPPILIDDFIGDQIKDNEKFSEKDSEVIKSILMKVNKTGGELDISDKMAFARLAFKYKMNKKDGDDLYSKYFAGWGSASTEYRFEGFKNRKCVVSQKKSQVFKPELVVEIDNESLIEETTYDTTRIVLKLKNEYDDDIIYSNEVFVLSVEGEAEIIGPRLISLIGGSRAFWIKSIGKTGTAVVKIESERFGTTLKTITIKKNPLNERQNT
;
A
#
# COMPACT_ATOMS: atom_id res chain seq x y z
N LYS A 1 -0.02 6.00 -10.61
CA LYS A 1 -0.94 7.13 -10.46
C LYS A 1 -2.39 6.64 -10.40
N ASN A 2 -2.86 5.93 -11.41
CA ASN A 2 -4.28 5.55 -11.49
C ASN A 2 -4.73 4.60 -10.38
N GLU A 3 -3.87 3.68 -9.94
CA GLU A 3 -4.21 2.69 -8.91
C GLU A 3 -3.99 3.21 -7.48
N LEU A 4 -2.95 4.04 -7.26
CA LEU A 4 -2.60 4.53 -5.93
C LEU A 4 -3.01 5.99 -5.68
N GLY A 5 -3.48 6.74 -6.68
CA GLY A 5 -3.85 8.14 -6.53
C GLY A 5 -2.67 9.09 -6.27
N VAL A 6 -1.42 8.60 -6.27
CA VAL A 6 -0.24 9.43 -6.01
C VAL A 6 0.07 10.36 -7.17
N ASN A 7 0.62 11.54 -6.89
CA ASN A 7 0.99 12.55 -7.87
C ASN A 7 2.50 12.82 -7.94
N THR A 8 3.27 12.32 -6.98
CA THR A 8 4.70 12.58 -6.87
C THR A 8 5.45 11.31 -6.52
N VAL A 9 6.63 11.12 -7.10
CA VAL A 9 7.57 10.05 -6.78
C VAL A 9 8.96 10.65 -6.53
N ARG A 10 9.72 10.02 -5.65
CA ARG A 10 11.12 10.32 -5.42
C ARG A 10 11.95 9.12 -5.87
N LEU A 11 13.01 9.38 -6.62
CA LEU A 11 13.90 8.36 -7.15
C LEU A 11 15.04 8.07 -6.17
N SER A 12 14.71 7.41 -5.07
CA SER A 12 15.68 7.10 -4.01
C SER A 12 16.55 5.89 -4.41
N HIS A 13 17.86 5.98 -4.42
CA HIS A 13 18.73 7.17 -4.21
C HIS A 13 19.66 7.25 -5.41
N TYR A 14 19.13 7.38 -6.61
CA TYR A 14 19.83 7.50 -7.91
C TYR A 14 18.85 7.73 -9.07
N PRO A 15 19.28 8.37 -10.17
CA PRO A 15 18.43 8.54 -11.35
C PRO A 15 17.95 7.22 -11.94
N GLN A 16 16.75 7.23 -12.51
CA GLN A 16 16.14 6.07 -13.16
C GLN A 16 16.38 6.08 -14.67
N SER A 17 15.88 5.03 -15.37
CA SER A 17 15.96 4.95 -16.83
C SER A 17 15.10 6.00 -17.51
N ASP A 18 15.44 6.36 -18.75
CA ASP A 18 14.66 7.28 -19.59
C ASP A 18 13.21 6.78 -19.75
N HIS A 19 13.00 5.49 -19.97
CA HIS A 19 11.66 4.90 -20.05
C HIS A 19 10.80 5.13 -18.80
N PHE A 20 11.42 5.16 -17.61
CA PHE A 20 10.70 5.47 -16.39
C PHE A 20 10.26 6.93 -16.36
N LEU A 21 11.14 7.84 -16.75
CA LEU A 21 10.86 9.28 -16.80
C LEU A 21 9.87 9.62 -17.92
N ASP A 22 10.01 9.04 -19.11
CA ASP A 22 9.03 9.14 -20.20
C ASP A 22 7.63 8.75 -19.69
N ARG A 23 7.55 7.67 -18.93
CA ARG A 23 6.28 7.23 -18.37
C ARG A 23 5.74 8.16 -17.28
N CYS A 24 6.61 8.79 -16.49
CA CYS A 24 6.21 9.84 -15.55
C CYS A 24 5.67 11.07 -16.29
N ASP A 25 6.31 11.47 -17.39
CA ASP A 25 5.86 12.57 -18.24
C ASP A 25 4.46 12.30 -18.82
N GLU A 26 4.25 11.13 -19.41
CA GLU A 26 2.94 10.69 -19.95
C GLU A 26 1.84 10.66 -18.88
N LEU A 27 2.16 10.20 -17.68
CA LEU A 27 1.20 10.07 -16.59
C LEU A 27 0.99 11.38 -15.82
N GLY A 28 1.82 12.40 -16.03
CA GLY A 28 1.81 13.63 -15.24
C GLY A 28 2.16 13.38 -13.77
N LEU A 29 3.16 12.53 -13.52
CA LEU A 29 3.74 12.34 -12.19
C LEU A 29 4.88 13.33 -12.00
N LEU A 30 4.93 14.01 -10.86
CA LEU A 30 6.08 14.81 -10.46
C LEU A 30 7.20 13.92 -9.95
N VAL A 31 8.43 14.24 -10.35
CA VAL A 31 9.62 13.46 -10.01
C VAL A 31 10.60 14.31 -9.23
N PHE A 32 10.98 13.86 -8.04
CA PHE A 32 12.16 14.30 -7.34
C PHE A 32 13.32 13.40 -7.76
N ASP A 33 14.18 13.90 -8.62
CA ASP A 33 15.37 13.19 -9.09
C ASP A 33 16.59 13.56 -8.25
N GLU A 34 17.42 12.59 -7.86
CA GLU A 34 18.53 12.83 -6.94
C GLU A 34 19.81 12.07 -7.32
N ILE A 35 20.95 12.66 -6.95
CA ILE A 35 22.27 12.03 -7.15
C ILE A 35 22.44 10.76 -6.33
N PRO A 36 23.23 9.78 -6.81
CA PRO A 36 23.52 8.56 -6.07
C PRO A 36 24.20 8.80 -4.73
N GLY A 37 23.76 8.06 -3.69
CA GLY A 37 24.44 7.98 -2.42
C GLY A 37 23.53 7.98 -1.20
N TRP A 38 24.04 7.37 -0.11
CA TRP A 38 23.33 7.24 1.16
C TRP A 38 24.29 7.38 2.34
N GLN A 39 24.04 8.38 3.19
CA GLN A 39 24.70 8.72 4.45
C GLN A 39 26.21 9.05 4.36
N HIS A 40 26.98 8.36 3.54
CA HIS A 40 28.44 8.50 3.47
C HIS A 40 28.89 9.64 2.58
N ILE A 41 29.82 10.45 3.07
CA ILE A 41 30.58 11.43 2.29
C ILE A 41 32.02 10.97 2.29
N GLY A 42 32.57 10.68 1.12
CA GLY A 42 33.97 10.28 0.96
C GLY A 42 34.96 11.45 1.08
N GLU A 43 36.25 11.13 1.05
CA GLU A 43 37.30 12.12 1.17
C GLU A 43 37.31 13.12 -0.01
N LYS A 44 37.71 14.34 0.28
CA LYS A 44 37.88 15.38 -0.74
C LYS A 44 38.94 14.96 -1.77
N GLY A 45 38.59 15.05 -3.04
CA GLY A 45 39.44 14.63 -4.15
C GLY A 45 38.60 13.88 -5.19
N GLU A 46 39.00 12.68 -5.57
CA GLU A 46 38.32 11.89 -6.61
C GLU A 46 36.85 11.63 -6.29
N TRP A 47 36.53 11.27 -5.04
CA TRP A 47 35.16 11.02 -4.62
C TRP A 47 34.26 12.27 -4.80
N TRP A 48 34.76 13.46 -4.44
CA TRP A 48 34.01 14.71 -4.66
C TRP A 48 33.89 15.06 -6.14
N ASN A 49 34.90 14.74 -6.95
CA ASN A 49 34.84 14.92 -8.41
C ASN A 49 33.73 14.05 -9.01
N ILE A 50 33.65 12.78 -8.59
CA ILE A 50 32.60 11.86 -9.00
C ILE A 50 31.21 12.37 -8.57
N THR A 51 31.05 12.87 -7.33
CA THR A 51 29.79 13.45 -6.87
C THR A 51 29.36 14.63 -7.73
N ARG A 52 30.29 15.53 -8.09
CA ARG A 52 30.03 16.65 -9.03
C ARG A 52 29.65 16.16 -10.42
N GLN A 53 30.33 15.13 -10.90
CA GLN A 53 30.01 14.49 -12.19
C GLN A 53 28.57 13.93 -12.17
N HIS A 54 28.16 13.25 -11.10
CA HIS A 54 26.80 12.76 -10.96
C HIS A 54 25.76 13.87 -11.06
N VAL A 55 25.96 15.03 -10.43
CA VAL A 55 25.06 16.19 -10.59
C VAL A 55 24.95 16.61 -12.06
N SER A 56 26.11 16.75 -12.74
CA SER A 56 26.15 17.17 -14.14
C SER A 56 25.51 16.18 -15.08
N GLU A 57 25.75 14.88 -14.89
CA GLU A 57 25.21 13.81 -15.72
C GLU A 57 23.71 13.66 -15.51
N MET A 58 23.22 13.64 -14.27
CA MET A 58 21.80 13.59 -13.93
C MET A 58 21.05 14.71 -14.64
N ILE A 59 21.46 15.95 -14.45
CA ILE A 59 20.75 17.10 -15.00
C ILE A 59 20.80 17.10 -16.55
N LYS A 60 21.96 16.84 -17.16
CA LYS A 60 22.06 16.80 -18.64
C LYS A 60 21.27 15.67 -19.26
N LYS A 61 21.15 14.55 -18.57
CA LYS A 61 20.34 13.42 -19.00
C LYS A 61 18.86 13.78 -18.93
N ASP A 62 18.41 14.34 -17.79
CA ASP A 62 16.99 14.36 -17.43
C ASP A 62 16.32 15.75 -17.55
N TRP A 63 17.02 16.81 -17.95
CA TRP A 63 16.49 18.18 -18.05
C TRP A 63 15.33 18.38 -19.04
N ASN A 64 15.18 17.45 -20.02
CA ASN A 64 14.08 17.51 -20.97
C ASN A 64 12.81 16.80 -20.48
N HIS A 65 12.84 16.19 -19.30
CA HIS A 65 11.65 15.56 -18.71
C HIS A 65 10.84 16.59 -17.90
N PRO A 66 9.64 16.98 -18.35
CA PRO A 66 8.79 17.95 -17.64
C PRO A 66 8.28 17.41 -16.31
N SER A 67 8.28 16.09 -16.09
CA SER A 67 7.95 15.48 -14.81
C SER A 67 8.94 15.82 -13.70
N VAL A 68 10.24 16.02 -14.02
CA VAL A 68 11.24 16.39 -13.02
C VAL A 68 10.98 17.80 -12.51
N PHE A 69 10.62 17.95 -11.24
CA PHE A 69 10.27 19.24 -10.65
C PHE A 69 11.32 19.79 -9.67
N ILE A 70 12.23 18.95 -9.17
CA ILE A 70 13.27 19.31 -8.22
C ILE A 70 14.51 18.43 -8.42
N TRP A 71 15.70 19.04 -8.33
CA TRP A 71 16.98 18.35 -8.38
C TRP A 71 17.52 18.08 -6.99
N GLY A 72 17.74 16.81 -6.65
CA GLY A 72 18.38 16.37 -5.41
C GLY A 72 19.90 16.41 -5.53
N VAL A 73 20.52 17.44 -4.94
CA VAL A 73 21.95 17.72 -5.11
C VAL A 73 22.80 17.38 -3.88
N ARG A 74 22.22 16.72 -2.91
CA ARG A 74 22.86 16.27 -1.67
C ARG A 74 22.71 14.76 -1.51
N ILE A 75 23.74 14.09 -1.00
CA ILE A 75 23.71 12.69 -0.61
C ILE A 75 22.62 12.48 0.46
N ASN A 76 21.71 11.54 0.22
CA ASN A 76 20.62 11.25 1.15
C ASN A 76 21.14 10.98 2.57
N GLU A 77 20.52 11.64 3.57
CA GLU A 77 20.79 11.48 5.01
C GLU A 77 22.26 11.70 5.43
N SER A 78 23.07 12.31 4.61
CA SER A 78 24.45 12.62 4.97
C SER A 78 24.53 13.75 6.00
N GLN A 79 25.65 13.84 6.70
CA GLN A 79 25.99 14.98 7.54
C GLN A 79 26.15 16.26 6.71
N ASP A 80 26.12 17.43 7.36
CA ASP A 80 26.38 18.70 6.69
C ASP A 80 27.82 18.74 6.16
N ASN A 81 27.97 19.21 4.93
CA ASN A 81 29.24 19.53 4.29
C ASN A 81 29.03 20.74 3.38
N ASP A 82 29.18 21.93 3.96
CA ASP A 82 28.85 23.19 3.29
C ASP A 82 29.71 23.42 2.04
N GLU A 83 30.95 22.99 2.05
CA GLU A 83 31.85 23.16 0.90
C GLU A 83 31.34 22.32 -0.29
N LEU A 84 31.09 21.02 -0.08
CA LEU A 84 30.63 20.15 -1.13
C LEU A 84 29.21 20.54 -1.63
N TYR A 85 28.28 20.79 -0.71
CA TYR A 85 26.89 21.04 -1.10
C TYR A 85 26.62 22.46 -1.62
N THR A 86 27.40 23.44 -1.25
CA THR A 86 27.41 24.75 -1.93
C THR A 86 27.83 24.58 -3.39
N GLU A 87 28.85 23.77 -3.65
CA GLU A 87 29.34 23.54 -5.00
C GLU A 87 28.36 22.74 -5.86
N THR A 88 27.80 21.61 -5.35
CA THR A 88 26.82 20.82 -6.09
C THR A 88 25.55 21.60 -6.41
N ASN A 89 25.07 22.42 -5.46
CA ASN A 89 23.94 23.31 -5.67
C ASN A 89 24.22 24.38 -6.72
N ARG A 90 25.37 25.04 -6.65
CA ARG A 90 25.79 26.04 -7.65
C ARG A 90 25.83 25.40 -9.06
N MET A 91 26.47 24.25 -9.19
CA MET A 91 26.57 23.54 -10.48
C MET A 91 25.16 23.17 -11.04
N ALA A 92 24.26 22.70 -10.21
CA ALA A 92 22.92 22.39 -10.65
C ALA A 92 22.21 23.62 -11.21
N LYS A 93 22.30 24.75 -10.53
CA LYS A 93 21.71 26.02 -10.97
C LYS A 93 22.35 26.62 -12.22
N GLU A 94 23.63 26.40 -12.44
CA GLU A 94 24.32 26.80 -13.68
C GLU A 94 23.87 25.95 -14.88
N LEU A 95 23.55 24.67 -14.65
CA LEU A 95 23.07 23.76 -15.70
C LEU A 95 21.58 23.97 -15.98
N ASP A 96 20.77 24.08 -14.92
CA ASP A 96 19.32 24.29 -15.02
C ASP A 96 18.84 25.28 -13.94
N HIS A 97 18.60 26.53 -14.34
CA HIS A 97 18.05 27.58 -13.48
C HIS A 97 16.52 27.58 -13.40
N THR A 98 15.85 26.69 -14.13
CA THR A 98 14.39 26.66 -14.22
C THR A 98 13.74 25.85 -13.11
N ARG A 99 14.46 24.90 -12.52
CA ARG A 99 13.98 24.02 -11.44
C ARG A 99 14.67 24.34 -10.11
N PRO A 100 13.94 24.19 -8.99
CA PRO A 100 14.53 24.30 -7.66
C PRO A 100 15.43 23.11 -7.35
N THR A 101 16.32 23.32 -6.39
CA THR A 101 17.18 22.28 -5.81
C THR A 101 16.71 21.89 -4.42
N GLY A 102 16.98 20.65 -4.03
CA GLY A 102 16.74 20.08 -2.71
C GLY A 102 17.89 19.18 -2.28
N GLY A 103 17.90 18.81 -1.01
CA GLY A 103 18.94 17.92 -0.49
C GLY A 103 18.47 17.21 0.76
N VAL A 104 18.25 15.91 0.67
CA VAL A 104 17.56 15.12 1.69
C VAL A 104 18.40 14.92 2.96
N ARG A 105 17.83 15.26 4.09
CA ARG A 105 18.43 15.22 5.44
C ARG A 105 17.53 14.48 6.42
N CYS A 106 18.15 13.92 7.47
CA CYS A 106 17.44 13.38 8.63
C CYS A 106 17.85 14.06 9.94
N ILE A 107 18.69 15.10 9.90
CA ILE A 107 19.16 15.87 11.08
C ILE A 107 18.45 17.22 11.15
N THR A 108 17.98 17.58 12.35
CA THR A 108 17.33 18.87 12.59
C THR A 108 18.36 20.01 12.67
N GLY A 109 17.98 21.19 12.18
CA GLY A 109 18.88 22.36 12.18
C GLY A 109 20.02 22.28 11.17
N SER A 110 19.98 21.34 10.23
CA SER A 110 20.92 21.24 9.12
C SER A 110 20.91 22.52 8.27
N HIS A 111 22.06 22.86 7.67
CA HIS A 111 22.19 24.06 6.87
C HIS A 111 21.40 23.94 5.56
N LEU A 112 20.67 25.00 5.21
CA LEU A 112 19.99 25.11 3.93
C LEU A 112 20.88 25.83 2.93
N LEU A 113 21.34 25.12 1.94
CA LEU A 113 22.13 25.60 0.81
C LEU A 113 21.35 25.58 -0.50
N GLU A 114 20.30 24.77 -0.53
CA GLU A 114 19.38 24.54 -1.65
C GLU A 114 18.15 25.49 -1.56
N ASP A 115 17.24 25.42 -2.54
CA ASP A 115 16.02 26.24 -2.56
C ASP A 115 14.94 25.70 -1.64
N VAL A 116 14.80 24.38 -1.57
CA VAL A 116 13.77 23.67 -0.79
C VAL A 116 14.43 22.88 0.32
N TYR A 117 13.96 23.07 1.55
CA TYR A 117 14.39 22.23 2.67
C TYR A 117 13.66 20.90 2.62
N THR A 118 14.38 19.83 2.32
CA THR A 118 13.84 18.47 2.21
C THR A 118 14.33 17.62 3.38
N TYR A 119 13.39 16.91 4.04
CA TYR A 119 13.65 16.25 5.31
C TYR A 119 12.98 14.88 5.39
N ASN A 120 13.72 13.86 5.84
CA ASN A 120 13.20 12.56 6.19
C ASN A 120 12.68 12.61 7.62
N ASP A 121 11.38 12.48 7.80
CA ASP A 121 10.70 12.62 9.08
C ASP A 121 10.22 11.27 9.63
N PHE A 122 10.99 10.71 10.54
CA PHE A 122 10.70 9.42 11.18
C PHE A 122 10.17 9.57 12.62
N ILE A 123 9.55 10.71 12.96
CA ILE A 123 9.01 10.91 14.32
C ILE A 123 7.83 9.99 14.62
N HIS A 124 7.08 9.58 13.60
CA HIS A 124 5.92 8.72 13.78
C HIS A 124 6.32 7.27 14.06
N ASN A 125 5.95 6.77 15.23
CA ASN A 125 6.24 5.40 15.68
C ASN A 125 4.97 4.61 16.09
N GLY A 126 3.80 5.03 15.59
CA GLY A 126 2.50 4.46 15.92
C GLY A 126 1.76 5.16 17.06
N ILE A 127 2.47 5.88 17.96
CA ILE A 127 1.90 6.55 19.13
C ILE A 127 2.05 8.07 19.05
N ARG A 128 3.19 8.52 18.53
CA ARG A 128 3.54 9.95 18.45
C ARG A 128 2.85 10.64 17.28
N ARG A 129 3.08 11.97 17.16
CA ARG A 129 2.63 12.80 16.03
C ARG A 129 2.97 12.14 14.69
N GLY A 130 2.15 12.40 13.69
CA GLY A 130 2.42 11.95 12.33
C GLY A 130 3.69 12.58 11.77
N LEU A 131 3.88 13.90 11.92
CA LEU A 131 5.04 14.65 11.43
C LEU A 131 5.52 15.69 12.43
N ASN A 132 6.79 16.07 12.30
CA ASN A 132 7.34 17.26 12.95
C ASN A 132 6.75 18.53 12.31
N LYS A 133 6.50 19.55 13.13
CA LYS A 133 6.27 20.89 12.59
C LYS A 133 7.57 21.43 12.00
N ARG A 134 7.50 22.10 10.83
CA ARG A 134 8.68 22.69 10.16
C ARG A 134 9.58 23.46 11.12
N LYS A 135 9.03 24.31 11.99
CA LYS A 135 9.80 25.11 12.98
C LYS A 135 10.62 24.30 13.98
N ASN A 136 10.30 23.02 14.18
CA ASN A 136 11.07 22.13 15.05
C ASN A 136 12.24 21.48 14.27
N VAL A 137 12.17 21.45 12.96
CA VAL A 137 13.20 20.93 12.07
C VAL A 137 14.13 22.04 11.60
N ILE A 138 13.57 23.16 11.12
CA ILE A 138 14.30 24.37 10.74
C ILE A 138 13.57 25.63 11.19
N LYS A 139 14.30 26.58 11.82
CA LYS A 139 13.71 27.80 12.36
C LYS A 139 13.41 28.88 11.30
N ARG A 140 13.96 28.74 10.07
CA ARG A 140 13.73 29.69 8.96
C ARG A 140 12.41 29.39 8.27
N GLU A 141 11.75 30.42 7.75
CA GLU A 141 10.64 30.27 6.81
C GLU A 141 11.21 29.96 5.42
N VAL A 142 10.97 28.75 4.95
CA VAL A 142 11.49 28.20 3.70
C VAL A 142 10.49 27.21 3.13
N PRO A 143 10.47 26.98 1.81
CA PRO A 143 9.75 25.85 1.25
C PRO A 143 10.20 24.55 1.91
N TYR A 144 9.26 23.73 2.38
CA TYR A 144 9.54 22.53 3.16
C TYR A 144 8.79 21.32 2.61
N LEU A 145 9.54 20.25 2.32
CA LEU A 145 9.02 18.99 1.78
C LEU A 145 9.51 17.83 2.66
N VAL A 146 8.59 16.98 3.07
CA VAL A 146 8.93 15.71 3.74
C VAL A 146 9.20 14.66 2.67
N THR A 147 10.43 14.15 2.64
CA THR A 147 10.93 13.28 1.56
C THR A 147 10.91 11.79 1.90
N GLU A 148 10.81 11.47 3.18
CA GLU A 148 10.51 10.12 3.65
C GLU A 148 9.77 10.17 4.97
N TYR A 149 8.88 9.20 5.19
CA TYR A 149 8.25 8.91 6.47
C TYR A 149 7.91 7.42 6.59
N ASN A 150 7.66 6.95 7.78
CA ASN A 150 7.44 5.56 8.19
C ASN A 150 8.68 4.65 8.09
N GLY A 151 9.51 4.72 7.09
CA GLY A 151 10.79 4.02 6.99
C GLY A 151 10.79 2.57 7.49
N HIS A 152 11.83 2.20 8.24
CA HIS A 152 12.03 0.82 8.76
C HIS A 152 11.24 0.50 10.04
N MET A 153 10.27 1.29 10.41
CA MET A 153 9.67 1.24 11.74
C MET A 153 8.60 0.18 11.91
N PHE A 154 8.05 -0.35 10.81
CA PHE A 154 6.93 -1.29 10.89
C PHE A 154 6.88 -2.22 9.65
N PRO A 155 7.83 -3.15 9.51
CA PRO A 155 7.84 -4.09 8.39
C PRO A 155 6.57 -4.94 8.39
N THR A 156 5.92 -5.04 7.23
CA THR A 156 4.62 -5.72 7.10
C THR A 156 4.58 -6.59 5.87
N LYS A 157 4.32 -7.88 6.07
CA LYS A 157 4.14 -8.88 5.01
C LYS A 157 2.65 -9.02 4.66
N LYS A 158 2.36 -9.46 3.44
CA LYS A 158 0.96 -9.71 3.02
C LYS A 158 0.25 -10.77 3.88
N PHE A 159 1.00 -11.69 4.46
CA PHE A 159 0.49 -12.78 5.29
C PHE A 159 0.68 -12.57 6.80
N ASP A 160 1.04 -11.38 7.24
CA ASP A 160 0.92 -11.01 8.66
C ASP A 160 -0.55 -10.99 9.07
N ASP A 161 -0.82 -11.07 10.36
CA ASP A 161 -2.18 -10.98 10.87
C ASP A 161 -2.87 -9.66 10.47
N THR A 162 -4.20 -9.68 10.45
CA THR A 162 -5.00 -8.55 10.00
C THR A 162 -4.72 -7.27 10.81
N ALA A 163 -4.52 -7.37 12.12
CA ALA A 163 -4.29 -6.21 12.97
C ALA A 163 -2.94 -5.53 12.64
N HIS A 164 -1.89 -6.32 12.42
CA HIS A 164 -0.58 -5.82 11.99
C HIS A 164 -0.65 -5.13 10.63
N ARG A 165 -1.33 -5.73 9.66
CA ARG A 165 -1.51 -5.17 8.31
C ARG A 165 -2.33 -3.88 8.31
N VAL A 166 -3.36 -3.80 9.15
CA VAL A 166 -4.17 -2.59 9.36
C VAL A 166 -3.34 -1.50 10.02
N GLU A 167 -2.53 -1.83 11.03
CA GLU A 167 -1.67 -0.84 11.69
C GLU A 167 -0.66 -0.21 10.71
N GLN A 168 -0.10 -0.96 9.76
CA GLN A 168 0.72 -0.36 8.70
C GLN A 168 -0.06 0.72 7.95
N ALA A 169 -1.27 0.40 7.51
CA ALA A 169 -2.13 1.34 6.79
C ALA A 169 -2.46 2.59 7.64
N LEU A 170 -2.77 2.39 8.92
CA LEU A 170 -3.07 3.48 9.84
C LEU A 170 -1.86 4.38 10.12
N ARG A 171 -0.64 3.87 10.10
CA ARG A 171 0.58 4.67 10.22
C ARG A 171 0.74 5.62 9.04
N HIS A 172 0.54 5.14 7.82
CA HIS A 172 0.53 6.00 6.63
C HIS A 172 -0.58 7.05 6.72
N LEU A 173 -1.78 6.65 7.12
CA LEU A 173 -2.92 7.54 7.27
C LEU A 173 -2.68 8.66 8.30
N ARG A 174 -2.10 8.34 9.48
CA ARG A 174 -1.80 9.33 10.52
C ARG A 174 -0.78 10.37 10.06
N VAL A 175 0.20 9.96 9.26
CA VAL A 175 1.18 10.89 8.68
C VAL A 175 0.53 11.79 7.64
N LEU A 176 -0.28 11.22 6.74
CA LEU A 176 -1.01 12.00 5.75
C LEU A 176 -1.98 12.99 6.40
N ASP A 177 -2.74 12.57 7.43
CA ASP A 177 -3.63 13.48 8.17
C ASP A 177 -2.86 14.62 8.84
N ALA A 178 -1.66 14.35 9.38
CA ALA A 178 -0.80 15.37 9.97
C ALA A 178 -0.23 16.35 8.92
N MET A 179 0.08 15.88 7.71
CA MET A 179 0.51 16.70 6.60
C MET A 179 -0.60 17.67 6.16
N TYR A 180 -1.82 17.16 5.99
CA TYR A 180 -2.97 17.99 5.64
C TYR A 180 -3.38 18.99 6.73
N ALA A 181 -2.92 18.79 7.97
CA ALA A 181 -3.14 19.71 9.09
C ALA A 181 -2.13 20.88 9.14
N ASP A 182 -1.12 20.91 8.28
CA ASP A 182 -0.01 21.86 8.39
C ASP A 182 0.33 22.49 7.04
N ASP A 183 -0.14 23.72 6.82
CA ASP A 183 0.09 24.50 5.59
C ASP A 183 1.58 24.86 5.35
N GLU A 184 2.46 24.68 6.34
CA GLU A 184 3.90 24.88 6.19
C GLU A 184 4.59 23.68 5.49
N ILE A 185 3.88 22.57 5.27
CA ILE A 185 4.41 21.37 4.62
C ILE A 185 3.86 21.29 3.19
N ALA A 186 4.71 21.45 2.18
CA ALA A 186 4.31 21.43 0.78
C ALA A 186 3.83 20.05 0.29
N GLY A 187 4.26 18.99 0.95
CA GLY A 187 3.89 17.61 0.66
C GLY A 187 4.71 16.60 1.45
N CYS A 188 4.35 15.32 1.33
CA CYS A 188 5.10 14.25 1.95
C CYS A 188 5.16 13.00 1.05
N ILE A 189 6.31 12.35 1.02
CA ILE A 189 6.59 11.15 0.23
C ILE A 189 6.88 10.00 1.19
N GLY A 190 6.10 8.91 1.06
CA GLY A 190 6.21 7.76 1.98
C GLY A 190 7.34 6.80 1.60
N TRP A 191 8.04 6.27 2.58
CA TRP A 191 8.93 5.15 2.41
C TRP A 191 8.20 3.85 2.73
N CYS A 192 7.95 2.99 1.72
CA CYS A 192 8.24 3.16 0.30
C CYS A 192 7.13 2.56 -0.56
N MET A 193 7.24 2.66 -1.88
CA MET A 193 6.22 2.15 -2.79
C MET A 193 6.20 0.62 -2.81
N PHE A 194 7.37 -0.04 -2.88
CA PHE A 194 7.50 -1.49 -3.02
C PHE A 194 8.34 -2.09 -1.90
N ASP A 195 8.04 -3.34 -1.52
CA ASP A 195 9.04 -4.18 -0.87
C ASP A 195 10.21 -4.40 -1.84
N TYR A 196 11.42 -4.52 -1.33
CA TYR A 196 12.61 -4.59 -2.16
C TYR A 196 13.69 -5.49 -1.54
N ASN A 197 14.57 -5.99 -2.41
CA ASN A 197 15.77 -6.69 -1.96
C ASN A 197 16.69 -5.71 -1.23
N THR A 198 17.25 -6.15 -0.13
CA THR A 198 18.08 -5.32 0.72
C THR A 198 19.35 -6.04 1.16
N HIS A 199 20.26 -5.31 1.78
CA HIS A 199 21.46 -5.88 2.38
C HIS A 199 21.21 -6.42 3.79
N LYS A 200 22.23 -6.94 4.43
CA LYS A 200 22.17 -7.67 5.72
C LYS A 200 21.52 -6.90 6.89
N GLU A 201 21.46 -5.58 6.83
CA GLU A 201 21.04 -4.77 7.98
C GLU A 201 19.53 -4.57 8.06
N PHE A 202 18.81 -4.60 6.95
CA PHE A 202 17.39 -4.22 6.88
C PHE A 202 16.44 -5.35 6.50
N GLY A 203 16.96 -6.49 6.09
CA GLY A 203 16.15 -7.67 5.79
C GLY A 203 16.33 -8.75 6.85
N SER A 204 15.34 -9.61 6.99
CA SER A 204 15.51 -10.88 7.68
C SER A 204 16.33 -11.86 6.81
N GLY A 205 16.39 -13.14 7.13
CA GLY A 205 17.17 -14.12 6.37
C GLY A 205 16.88 -14.21 4.87
N ASP A 206 15.68 -13.76 4.45
CA ASP A 206 15.25 -13.65 3.05
C ASP A 206 15.78 -12.41 2.32
N LYS A 207 16.43 -11.49 3.03
CA LYS A 207 16.98 -10.24 2.51
C LYS A 207 15.95 -9.36 1.80
N ILE A 208 14.70 -9.38 2.26
CA ILE A 208 13.62 -8.52 1.77
C ILE A 208 13.28 -7.48 2.82
N CYS A 209 13.17 -6.23 2.40
CA CYS A 209 12.69 -5.12 3.20
C CYS A 209 11.19 -4.95 2.97
N TYR A 210 10.38 -5.25 4.00
CA TYR A 210 8.91 -5.31 3.90
C TYR A 210 8.23 -3.99 4.27
N HIS A 211 8.73 -2.86 3.77
CA HIS A 211 8.19 -1.52 4.09
C HIS A 211 7.27 -0.95 3.02
N GLY A 212 7.15 -1.64 1.88
CA GLY A 212 6.33 -1.20 0.77
C GLY A 212 4.83 -1.15 1.10
N VAL A 213 4.13 -0.21 0.47
CA VAL A 213 2.66 -0.23 0.41
C VAL A 213 2.16 -1.25 -0.61
N LEU A 214 3.02 -1.65 -1.53
CA LEU A 214 2.90 -2.80 -2.42
C LEU A 214 3.99 -3.81 -2.06
N ASP A 215 3.77 -5.09 -2.35
CA ASP A 215 4.80 -6.11 -2.18
C ASP A 215 5.90 -6.01 -3.28
N MET A 216 6.92 -6.86 -3.22
CA MET A 216 8.01 -6.85 -4.20
C MET A 216 7.56 -7.23 -5.63
N PHE A 217 6.37 -7.78 -5.78
CA PHE A 217 5.74 -8.09 -7.06
C PHE A 217 4.75 -7.01 -7.52
N ARG A 218 4.66 -5.89 -6.79
CA ARG A 218 3.78 -4.75 -7.00
C ARG A 218 2.30 -5.05 -6.75
N ILE A 219 2.03 -6.00 -5.87
CA ILE A 219 0.67 -6.36 -5.47
C ILE A 219 0.29 -5.54 -4.22
N PRO A 220 -0.89 -4.88 -4.20
CA PRO A 220 -1.29 -3.99 -3.12
C PRO A 220 -1.38 -4.67 -1.75
N LYS A 221 -0.90 -3.99 -0.71
CA LYS A 221 -1.22 -4.24 0.70
C LYS A 221 -2.35 -3.29 1.14
N TYR A 222 -2.87 -3.42 2.36
CA TYR A 222 -3.92 -2.50 2.85
C TYR A 222 -3.48 -1.04 2.85
N ALA A 223 -2.19 -0.77 3.09
CA ALA A 223 -1.64 0.58 3.05
C ALA A 223 -1.77 1.26 1.66
N ALA A 224 -1.79 0.50 0.57
CA ALA A 224 -2.06 1.04 -0.76
C ALA A 224 -3.45 1.67 -0.87
N GLY A 225 -4.45 1.07 -0.20
CA GLY A 225 -5.82 1.59 -0.14
C GLY A 225 -5.92 2.97 0.51
N VAL A 226 -5.02 3.29 1.46
CA VAL A 226 -4.95 4.62 2.08
C VAL A 226 -4.65 5.70 1.04
N TYR A 227 -3.65 5.46 0.18
CA TYR A 227 -3.30 6.40 -0.91
C TYR A 227 -4.37 6.43 -1.99
N ALA A 228 -4.80 5.26 -2.45
CA ALA A 228 -5.80 5.13 -3.50
C ALA A 228 -7.11 5.84 -3.16
N SER A 229 -7.49 5.88 -1.88
CA SER A 229 -8.70 6.55 -1.43
C SER A 229 -8.61 8.08 -1.41
N GLN A 230 -7.42 8.69 -1.57
CA GLN A 230 -7.29 10.16 -1.50
C GLN A 230 -7.51 10.88 -2.84
N GLN A 231 -7.89 10.18 -3.90
CA GLN A 231 -8.24 10.76 -5.20
C GLN A 231 -9.77 10.76 -5.42
N ASP A 232 -10.26 11.59 -6.33
CA ASP A 232 -11.69 11.75 -6.62
C ASP A 232 -12.12 11.20 -7.99
N GLU A 233 -11.18 10.77 -8.83
CA GLU A 233 -11.41 10.39 -10.23
C GLU A 233 -12.19 9.07 -10.36
N THR A 234 -11.82 8.07 -9.56
CA THR A 234 -12.42 6.74 -9.61
C THR A 234 -12.89 6.29 -8.21
N PRO A 235 -14.04 5.61 -8.10
CA PRO A 235 -14.45 5.01 -6.84
C PRO A 235 -13.46 3.94 -6.37
N VAL A 236 -13.06 4.01 -5.11
CA VAL A 236 -12.14 3.07 -4.47
C VAL A 236 -12.75 2.53 -3.19
N MET A 237 -12.59 1.25 -2.94
CA MET A 237 -12.96 0.63 -1.66
C MET A 237 -12.01 -0.52 -1.35
N THR A 238 -11.29 -0.42 -0.23
CA THR A 238 -10.43 -1.47 0.32
C THR A 238 -10.94 -1.84 1.71
N VAL A 239 -11.60 -2.98 1.83
CA VAL A 239 -12.00 -3.54 3.13
C VAL A 239 -10.80 -4.22 3.76
N ALA A 240 -10.30 -3.68 4.88
CA ALA A 240 -9.07 -4.12 5.51
C ALA A 240 -9.26 -5.34 6.44
N SER A 241 -9.91 -6.38 5.93
CA SER A 241 -10.11 -7.68 6.57
C SER A 241 -10.46 -8.72 5.50
N SER A 242 -10.05 -9.97 5.69
CA SER A 242 -10.53 -11.09 4.88
C SER A 242 -12.01 -11.41 5.20
N MET A 243 -12.49 -11.03 6.36
CA MET A 243 -13.78 -11.42 6.95
C MET A 243 -13.92 -12.94 7.22
N GLU A 244 -12.83 -13.69 7.06
CA GLU A 244 -12.81 -15.12 7.33
C GLU A 244 -12.49 -15.40 8.80
N ASN A 245 -13.32 -16.19 9.46
CA ASN A 245 -13.14 -16.51 10.88
C ASN A 245 -11.85 -17.27 11.15
N GLY A 246 -11.40 -18.11 10.20
CA GLY A 246 -10.15 -18.89 10.31
C GLY A 246 -8.88 -18.03 10.31
N ASP A 247 -8.94 -16.84 9.74
CA ASP A 247 -7.80 -15.92 9.65
C ASP A 247 -7.66 -15.04 10.91
N LEU A 248 -8.64 -15.09 11.80
CA LEU A 248 -8.73 -14.21 12.95
C LEU A 248 -8.45 -14.98 14.23
N ALA A 249 -7.52 -14.51 15.07
CA ALA A 249 -7.22 -15.11 16.35
C ALA A 249 -8.48 -15.22 17.22
N GLY A 250 -8.82 -16.45 17.62
CA GLY A 250 -10.04 -16.73 18.37
C GLY A 250 -11.34 -16.36 17.65
N SER A 251 -11.32 -16.20 16.32
CA SER A 251 -12.41 -15.65 15.50
C SER A 251 -12.88 -14.26 15.92
N ILE A 252 -12.00 -13.48 16.56
CA ILE A 252 -12.27 -12.13 17.01
C ILE A 252 -12.06 -11.18 15.84
N ARG A 253 -13.16 -10.67 15.27
CA ARG A 253 -13.09 -9.80 14.09
C ARG A 253 -12.62 -8.38 14.45
N GLY A 254 -13.09 -7.84 15.55
CA GLY A 254 -12.86 -6.44 15.91
C GLY A 254 -13.54 -5.45 14.97
N ASP A 255 -13.06 -4.21 14.99
CA ASP A 255 -13.49 -3.17 14.07
C ASP A 255 -12.81 -3.37 12.70
N VAL A 256 -13.52 -3.07 11.61
CA VAL A 256 -13.00 -3.21 10.24
C VAL A 256 -12.88 -1.84 9.59
N TYR A 257 -11.66 -1.46 9.21
CA TYR A 257 -11.43 -0.24 8.44
C TYR A 257 -11.73 -0.46 6.96
N VAL A 258 -12.39 0.50 6.36
CA VAL A 258 -12.63 0.58 4.91
C VAL A 258 -11.99 1.87 4.40
N PHE A 259 -10.91 1.73 3.61
CA PHE A 259 -10.26 2.86 2.95
C PHE A 259 -11.00 3.13 1.64
N THR A 260 -11.66 4.28 1.56
CA THR A 260 -12.57 4.60 0.45
C THR A 260 -12.70 6.12 0.26
N ASN A 261 -12.98 6.54 -0.97
CA ASN A 261 -13.39 7.90 -1.31
C ASN A 261 -14.92 8.03 -1.50
N CYS A 262 -15.68 7.07 -0.99
CA CYS A 262 -17.13 7.12 -0.95
C CYS A 262 -17.63 8.00 0.21
N ASP A 263 -18.82 8.58 0.04
CA ASP A 263 -19.50 9.40 1.08
C ASP A 263 -19.99 8.53 2.24
N SER A 264 -20.37 7.27 1.95
CA SER A 264 -20.81 6.28 2.93
C SER A 264 -20.61 4.86 2.43
N VAL A 265 -20.60 3.90 3.37
CA VAL A 265 -20.62 2.46 3.08
C VAL A 265 -21.77 1.81 3.82
N LYS A 266 -22.60 1.05 3.10
CA LYS A 266 -23.64 0.20 3.67
C LYS A 266 -23.12 -1.22 3.83
N LEU A 267 -23.33 -1.78 5.02
CA LEU A 267 -23.04 -3.19 5.32
C LEU A 267 -24.31 -4.01 5.22
N PHE A 268 -24.21 -5.13 4.51
CA PHE A 268 -25.23 -6.18 4.49
C PHE A 268 -24.58 -7.49 4.96
N ILE A 269 -25.31 -8.28 5.73
CA ILE A 269 -24.93 -9.62 6.17
C ILE A 269 -26.03 -10.60 5.73
N ASN A 270 -25.68 -11.58 4.90
CA ASN A 270 -26.63 -12.53 4.28
C ASN A 270 -27.82 -11.77 3.65
N ASP A 271 -27.50 -10.77 2.81
CA ASP A 271 -28.45 -9.85 2.13
C ASP A 271 -29.30 -8.96 3.05
N ARG A 272 -29.17 -9.08 4.36
CA ARG A 272 -29.86 -8.22 5.30
C ARG A 272 -29.06 -6.95 5.54
N PHE A 273 -29.68 -5.77 5.34
CA PHE A 273 -29.09 -4.49 5.70
C PHE A 273 -28.82 -4.40 7.20
N ILE A 274 -27.62 -3.99 7.57
CA ILE A 274 -27.18 -3.82 8.96
C ILE A 274 -27.16 -2.36 9.34
N LYS A 275 -26.33 -1.57 8.63
CA LYS A 275 -26.13 -0.15 8.94
C LYS A 275 -25.42 0.57 7.81
N GLU A 276 -25.57 1.87 7.75
CA GLU A 276 -24.79 2.78 6.93
C GLU A 276 -23.76 3.50 7.79
N PHE A 277 -22.51 3.53 7.31
CA PHE A 277 -21.36 4.11 7.99
C PHE A 277 -20.79 5.26 7.18
N THR A 278 -20.28 6.28 7.85
CA THR A 278 -19.70 7.48 7.24
C THR A 278 -18.23 7.66 7.64
N PRO A 279 -17.47 8.48 6.89
CA PRO A 279 -16.05 8.72 7.17
C PRO A 279 -15.79 9.21 8.61
N ARG A 280 -14.76 8.66 9.26
CA ARG A 280 -14.39 8.96 10.65
C ARG A 280 -13.58 10.25 10.75
N ARG A 281 -14.21 11.38 10.45
CA ARG A 281 -13.61 12.72 10.60
C ARG A 281 -13.29 13.10 12.05
N ASP A 282 -13.88 12.42 13.02
CA ASP A 282 -13.53 12.53 14.44
C ASP A 282 -12.13 11.96 14.76
N LEU A 283 -11.68 10.94 14.01
CA LEU A 283 -10.35 10.33 14.16
C LEU A 283 -9.31 10.93 13.21
N PHE A 284 -9.72 11.30 12.00
CA PHE A 284 -8.86 11.83 10.93
C PHE A 284 -9.52 13.08 10.32
N PRO A 285 -9.39 14.25 10.97
CA PRO A 285 -10.15 15.45 10.60
C PRO A 285 -9.64 16.15 9.34
N ASN A 286 -8.36 15.95 8.96
CA ASN A 286 -7.70 16.81 7.99
C ASN A 286 -7.57 16.18 6.60
N ILE A 287 -7.48 14.84 6.54
CA ILE A 287 -7.32 14.13 5.27
C ILE A 287 -8.60 14.23 4.41
N PRO A 288 -8.50 14.38 3.07
CA PRO A 288 -9.67 14.54 2.20
C PRO A 288 -10.71 13.42 2.37
N HIS A 289 -10.28 12.17 2.35
CA HIS A 289 -11.14 10.99 2.49
C HIS A 289 -10.72 10.15 3.71
N PRO A 290 -11.23 10.47 4.92
CA PRO A 290 -11.02 9.65 6.11
C PRO A 290 -11.58 8.25 5.92
N PRO A 291 -10.99 7.22 6.53
CA PRO A 291 -11.53 5.87 6.43
C PRO A 291 -12.91 5.78 7.09
N ILE A 292 -13.69 4.82 6.63
CA ILE A 292 -14.94 4.41 7.28
C ILE A 292 -14.61 3.26 8.23
N LEU A 293 -15.15 3.30 9.44
CA LEU A 293 -14.96 2.25 10.46
C LEU A 293 -16.26 1.48 10.63
N ILE A 294 -16.22 0.19 10.30
CA ILE A 294 -17.31 -0.74 10.56
C ILE A 294 -17.13 -1.26 11.99
N ASP A 295 -17.85 -0.69 12.90
CA ASP A 295 -17.81 -0.98 14.33
C ASP A 295 -19.15 -1.54 14.88
N ASP A 296 -20.10 -1.84 14.00
CA ASP A 296 -21.40 -2.41 14.32
C ASP A 296 -21.82 -3.45 13.26
N PHE A 297 -21.79 -4.73 13.64
CA PHE A 297 -22.19 -5.86 12.79
C PHE A 297 -23.59 -6.38 13.10
N ILE A 298 -24.31 -5.78 14.02
CA ILE A 298 -25.63 -6.22 14.48
C ILE A 298 -26.74 -5.27 14.00
N GLY A 299 -26.47 -3.95 13.98
CA GLY A 299 -27.49 -2.94 13.67
C GLY A 299 -28.68 -3.03 14.65
N ASP A 300 -29.89 -3.03 14.12
CA ASP A 300 -31.12 -3.13 14.90
C ASP A 300 -31.63 -4.59 15.12
N GLN A 301 -30.85 -5.58 14.70
CA GLN A 301 -31.29 -6.98 14.66
C GLN A 301 -31.72 -7.54 16.04
N ILE A 302 -31.04 -7.14 17.12
CA ILE A 302 -31.43 -7.59 18.48
C ILE A 302 -32.77 -7.00 18.86
N LYS A 303 -33.02 -5.73 18.55
CA LYS A 303 -34.28 -5.05 18.79
C LYS A 303 -35.42 -5.70 17.99
N ASP A 304 -35.14 -6.07 16.74
CA ASP A 304 -36.15 -6.63 15.82
C ASP A 304 -36.47 -8.10 16.10
N ASN A 305 -35.46 -8.89 16.49
CA ASN A 305 -35.58 -10.36 16.55
C ASN A 305 -35.70 -10.91 17.95
N GLU A 306 -35.31 -10.15 18.99
CA GLU A 306 -35.29 -10.62 20.36
C GLU A 306 -36.40 -9.95 21.22
N LYS A 307 -36.78 -10.62 22.30
CA LYS A 307 -37.84 -10.11 23.21
C LYS A 307 -37.29 -9.23 24.32
N PHE A 308 -36.36 -8.33 23.97
CA PHE A 308 -35.81 -7.36 24.93
C PHE A 308 -36.47 -6.01 24.76
N SER A 309 -36.44 -5.17 25.80
CA SER A 309 -36.78 -3.76 25.63
C SER A 309 -35.75 -3.07 24.75
N GLU A 310 -36.12 -1.97 24.07
CA GLU A 310 -35.22 -1.20 23.22
C GLU A 310 -33.90 -0.82 23.92
N LYS A 311 -34.00 -0.30 25.15
CA LYS A 311 -32.85 0.04 25.99
C LYS A 311 -31.95 -1.17 26.32
N ASP A 312 -32.56 -2.32 26.61
CA ASP A 312 -31.81 -3.51 26.95
C ASP A 312 -31.20 -4.16 25.70
N SER A 313 -31.85 -4.07 24.54
CA SER A 313 -31.30 -4.48 23.25
C SER A 313 -30.00 -3.74 22.93
N GLU A 314 -29.93 -2.41 23.15
CA GLU A 314 -28.72 -1.63 22.94
C GLU A 314 -27.60 -2.04 23.92
N VAL A 315 -27.92 -2.31 25.19
CA VAL A 315 -26.94 -2.79 26.16
C VAL A 315 -26.38 -4.17 25.78
N ILE A 316 -27.28 -5.11 25.37
CA ILE A 316 -26.84 -6.44 24.92
C ILE A 316 -25.97 -6.31 23.66
N LYS A 317 -26.39 -5.51 22.67
CA LYS A 317 -25.60 -5.24 21.48
C LYS A 317 -24.21 -4.72 21.82
N SER A 318 -24.12 -3.73 22.68
CA SER A 318 -22.86 -3.15 23.13
C SER A 318 -21.93 -4.20 23.77
N ILE A 319 -22.49 -5.06 24.62
CA ILE A 319 -21.74 -6.16 25.26
C ILE A 319 -21.25 -7.18 24.20
N LEU A 320 -22.11 -7.62 23.30
CA LEU A 320 -21.75 -8.56 22.24
C LEU A 320 -20.70 -8.00 21.28
N MET A 321 -20.81 -6.73 20.90
CA MET A 321 -19.81 -6.02 20.10
C MET A 321 -18.46 -5.95 20.83
N LYS A 322 -18.47 -5.68 22.14
CA LYS A 322 -17.24 -5.65 22.94
C LYS A 322 -16.62 -7.03 23.05
N VAL A 323 -17.40 -8.08 23.28
CA VAL A 323 -16.92 -9.48 23.26
C VAL A 323 -16.25 -9.80 21.92
N ASN A 324 -16.88 -9.44 20.81
CA ASN A 324 -16.32 -9.65 19.45
C ASN A 324 -15.02 -8.87 19.22
N LYS A 325 -14.82 -7.74 19.92
CA LYS A 325 -13.63 -6.91 19.78
C LYS A 325 -12.46 -7.35 20.68
N THR A 326 -12.78 -7.84 21.88
CA THR A 326 -11.78 -8.11 22.94
C THR A 326 -11.58 -9.61 23.23
N GLY A 327 -12.31 -10.49 22.57
CA GLY A 327 -12.28 -11.94 22.86
C GLY A 327 -12.91 -12.30 24.20
N GLY A 328 -13.86 -11.49 24.69
CA GLY A 328 -14.59 -11.76 25.93
C GLY A 328 -14.07 -10.99 27.15
N GLU A 329 -13.08 -10.14 26.98
CA GLU A 329 -12.65 -9.22 28.06
C GLU A 329 -13.71 -8.12 28.23
N LEU A 330 -14.49 -8.26 29.30
CA LEU A 330 -15.50 -7.29 29.72
C LEU A 330 -15.03 -6.59 31.01
N ASP A 331 -15.26 -5.30 31.09
CA ASP A 331 -15.03 -4.56 32.34
C ASP A 331 -16.11 -4.86 33.39
N ILE A 332 -15.92 -4.33 34.57
CA ILE A 332 -16.84 -4.59 35.72
C ILE A 332 -18.26 -4.06 35.40
N SER A 333 -18.35 -2.92 34.73
CA SER A 333 -19.64 -2.31 34.38
C SER A 333 -20.43 -3.16 33.39
N ASP A 334 -19.77 -3.73 32.38
CA ASP A 334 -20.38 -4.62 31.40
C ASP A 334 -20.83 -5.94 32.05
N LYS A 335 -20.00 -6.52 32.93
CA LYS A 335 -20.34 -7.72 33.68
C LYS A 335 -21.57 -7.51 34.59
N MET A 336 -21.64 -6.35 35.25
CA MET A 336 -22.82 -5.99 36.09
C MET A 336 -24.07 -5.76 35.21
N ALA A 337 -23.93 -5.09 34.05
CA ALA A 337 -25.02 -4.88 33.11
C ALA A 337 -25.54 -6.22 32.57
N PHE A 338 -24.65 -7.13 32.20
CA PHE A 338 -25.03 -8.48 31.74
C PHE A 338 -25.71 -9.28 32.85
N ALA A 339 -25.18 -9.27 34.09
CA ALA A 339 -25.80 -9.96 35.22
C ALA A 339 -27.20 -9.45 35.53
N ARG A 340 -27.42 -8.13 35.45
CA ARG A 340 -28.75 -7.51 35.60
C ARG A 340 -29.74 -8.00 34.50
N LEU A 341 -29.28 -8.03 33.24
CA LEU A 341 -30.09 -8.49 32.12
C LEU A 341 -30.37 -9.99 32.21
N ALA A 342 -29.36 -10.80 32.57
CA ALA A 342 -29.53 -12.21 32.79
C ALA A 342 -30.59 -12.51 33.87
N PHE A 343 -30.57 -11.77 34.97
CA PHE A 343 -31.60 -11.89 36.02
C PHE A 343 -32.97 -11.43 35.52
N LYS A 344 -33.06 -10.29 34.84
CA LYS A 344 -34.32 -9.72 34.34
C LYS A 344 -35.03 -10.63 33.32
N TYR A 345 -34.26 -11.21 32.41
CA TYR A 345 -34.77 -12.06 31.34
C TYR A 345 -34.62 -13.54 31.59
N LYS A 346 -34.19 -13.94 32.82
CA LYS A 346 -33.95 -15.33 33.21
C LYS A 346 -33.02 -16.09 32.29
N MET A 347 -31.99 -15.38 31.80
CA MET A 347 -30.97 -15.92 30.91
C MET A 347 -29.88 -16.65 31.72
N ASN A 348 -29.44 -17.78 31.22
CA ASN A 348 -28.27 -18.50 31.73
C ASN A 348 -27.06 -18.25 30.79
N LYS A 349 -25.90 -18.84 31.11
CA LYS A 349 -24.69 -18.69 30.30
C LYS A 349 -24.90 -19.16 28.87
N LYS A 350 -25.61 -20.26 28.67
CA LYS A 350 -25.89 -20.81 27.34
C LYS A 350 -26.70 -19.82 26.47
N ASP A 351 -27.66 -19.12 27.05
CA ASP A 351 -28.44 -18.12 26.30
C ASP A 351 -27.57 -16.98 25.83
N GLY A 352 -26.55 -16.58 26.60
CA GLY A 352 -25.56 -15.60 26.19
C GLY A 352 -24.66 -16.11 25.05
N ASP A 353 -24.18 -17.35 25.16
CA ASP A 353 -23.38 -18.01 24.13
C ASP A 353 -24.20 -18.20 22.82
N ASP A 354 -25.48 -18.55 22.93
CA ASP A 354 -26.41 -18.70 21.80
C ASP A 354 -26.65 -17.34 21.12
N LEU A 355 -26.81 -16.24 21.88
CA LEU A 355 -26.91 -14.88 21.30
C LEU A 355 -25.63 -14.49 20.58
N TYR A 356 -24.47 -14.71 21.17
CA TYR A 356 -23.19 -14.43 20.51
C TYR A 356 -23.08 -15.24 19.22
N SER A 357 -23.36 -16.54 19.28
CA SER A 357 -23.32 -17.44 18.13
C SER A 357 -24.28 -17.02 17.02
N LYS A 358 -25.47 -16.53 17.38
CA LYS A 358 -26.48 -16.07 16.41
C LYS A 358 -26.02 -14.85 15.60
N TYR A 359 -25.27 -13.94 16.20
CA TYR A 359 -24.89 -12.68 15.57
C TYR A 359 -23.44 -12.62 15.07
N PHE A 360 -22.55 -13.46 15.59
CA PHE A 360 -21.12 -13.40 15.27
C PHE A 360 -20.50 -14.74 14.88
N ALA A 361 -21.02 -15.88 15.37
CA ALA A 361 -20.32 -17.13 15.21
C ALA A 361 -20.44 -17.70 13.82
N GLY A 362 -19.36 -18.31 13.36
CA GLY A 362 -19.27 -19.04 12.12
C GLY A 362 -18.69 -20.45 12.23
N TRP A 363 -18.44 -20.96 13.45
CA TRP A 363 -17.88 -22.30 13.64
C TRP A 363 -18.92 -23.36 13.26
N GLY A 364 -18.66 -24.07 12.14
CA GLY A 364 -19.50 -25.18 11.72
C GLY A 364 -20.92 -24.83 11.24
N SER A 365 -21.23 -23.54 11.07
CA SER A 365 -22.51 -23.05 10.51
C SER A 365 -22.41 -22.79 9.01
N ALA A 366 -23.52 -22.43 8.36
CA ALA A 366 -23.52 -21.91 7.00
C ALA A 366 -22.61 -20.66 6.92
N SER A 367 -21.95 -20.47 5.78
CA SER A 367 -21.08 -19.31 5.56
C SER A 367 -21.83 -18.01 5.70
N THR A 368 -21.20 -17.03 6.30
CA THR A 368 -21.73 -15.68 6.40
C THR A 368 -21.19 -14.84 5.25
N GLU A 369 -22.07 -14.33 4.39
CA GLU A 369 -21.70 -13.38 3.34
C GLU A 369 -21.79 -11.96 3.88
N TYR A 370 -20.72 -11.20 3.71
CA TYR A 370 -20.66 -9.76 3.98
C TYR A 370 -20.61 -9.01 2.65
N ARG A 371 -21.52 -8.05 2.47
CA ARG A 371 -21.53 -7.18 1.30
C ARG A 371 -21.40 -5.74 1.73
N PHE A 372 -20.37 -5.08 1.21
CA PHE A 372 -20.06 -3.68 1.42
C PHE A 372 -20.42 -2.91 0.16
N GLU A 373 -21.28 -1.91 0.27
CA GLU A 373 -21.70 -1.06 -0.85
C GLU A 373 -21.28 0.38 -0.58
N GLY A 374 -20.37 0.91 -1.42
CA GLY A 374 -19.89 2.29 -1.35
C GLY A 374 -20.79 3.23 -2.15
N PHE A 375 -21.22 4.31 -1.53
CA PHE A 375 -22.09 5.30 -2.12
C PHE A 375 -21.36 6.63 -2.32
N LYS A 376 -21.51 7.23 -3.49
CA LYS A 376 -21.07 8.60 -3.81
C LYS A 376 -22.26 9.34 -4.44
N ASN A 377 -22.60 10.53 -3.94
CA ASN A 377 -23.78 11.29 -4.37
C ASN A 377 -25.08 10.44 -4.35
N ARG A 378 -25.27 9.64 -3.31
CA ARG A 378 -26.42 8.73 -3.10
C ARG A 378 -26.55 7.58 -4.12
N LYS A 379 -25.55 7.35 -4.96
CA LYS A 379 -25.51 6.22 -5.89
C LYS A 379 -24.49 5.19 -5.41
N CYS A 380 -24.84 3.93 -5.47
CA CYS A 380 -23.87 2.85 -5.26
C CYS A 380 -22.88 2.87 -6.45
N VAL A 381 -21.59 3.09 -6.16
CA VAL A 381 -20.54 3.22 -7.17
C VAL A 381 -19.52 2.08 -7.10
N VAL A 382 -19.46 1.38 -6.01
CA VAL A 382 -18.58 0.23 -5.81
C VAL A 382 -19.22 -0.76 -4.83
N SER A 383 -19.03 -2.06 -5.05
CA SER A 383 -19.50 -3.11 -4.16
C SER A 383 -18.46 -4.20 -4.04
N GLN A 384 -18.26 -4.70 -2.83
CA GLN A 384 -17.38 -5.82 -2.54
C GLN A 384 -18.09 -6.82 -1.65
N LYS A 385 -17.99 -8.12 -2.00
CA LYS A 385 -18.48 -9.23 -1.18
C LYS A 385 -17.32 -9.94 -0.56
N LYS A 386 -17.49 -10.41 0.67
CA LYS A 386 -16.53 -11.24 1.40
C LYS A 386 -17.25 -12.36 2.13
N SER A 387 -16.65 -13.54 2.11
CA SER A 387 -17.15 -14.71 2.82
C SER A 387 -16.04 -15.74 2.99
N GLN A 388 -16.35 -16.85 3.65
CA GLN A 388 -15.44 -17.99 3.74
C GLN A 388 -15.19 -18.58 2.34
N VAL A 389 -13.95 -19.02 2.12
CA VAL A 389 -13.54 -19.64 0.85
C VAL A 389 -14.09 -21.03 0.71
N PHE A 390 -14.80 -21.30 -0.40
CA PHE A 390 -15.23 -22.65 -0.77
C PHE A 390 -14.55 -23.14 -2.05
N LYS A 391 -14.24 -22.22 -2.97
CA LYS A 391 -13.70 -22.56 -4.29
C LYS A 391 -12.49 -21.68 -4.61
N PRO A 392 -11.29 -22.08 -4.15
CA PRO A 392 -10.08 -21.37 -4.55
C PRO A 392 -9.83 -21.57 -6.05
N GLU A 393 -9.56 -20.47 -6.76
CA GLU A 393 -9.25 -20.45 -8.18
C GLU A 393 -7.89 -19.79 -8.43
N LEU A 394 -7.14 -20.34 -9.41
CA LEU A 394 -5.91 -19.70 -9.89
C LEU A 394 -6.27 -18.64 -10.94
N VAL A 395 -5.97 -17.40 -10.62
CA VAL A 395 -6.02 -16.27 -11.57
C VAL A 395 -4.62 -15.98 -12.07
N VAL A 396 -4.47 -15.88 -13.40
CA VAL A 396 -3.19 -15.56 -14.06
C VAL A 396 -3.37 -14.30 -14.86
N GLU A 397 -2.75 -13.21 -14.39
CA GLU A 397 -2.77 -11.91 -15.04
C GLU A 397 -1.46 -11.68 -15.80
N ILE A 398 -1.51 -11.03 -16.96
CA ILE A 398 -0.37 -10.63 -17.76
C ILE A 398 -0.47 -9.13 -18.02
N ASP A 399 0.61 -8.38 -17.74
CA ASP A 399 0.61 -6.93 -17.98
C ASP A 399 0.52 -6.60 -19.48
N ASN A 400 1.30 -7.30 -20.30
CA ASN A 400 1.28 -7.16 -21.75
C ASN A 400 1.42 -8.52 -22.45
N GLU A 401 0.48 -8.85 -23.32
CA GLU A 401 0.54 -10.07 -24.16
C GLU A 401 1.36 -9.89 -25.43
N SER A 402 1.88 -8.68 -25.68
CA SER A 402 2.74 -8.36 -26.82
C SER A 402 4.00 -7.66 -26.37
N LEU A 403 5.15 -8.26 -26.61
CA LEU A 403 6.47 -7.67 -26.38
C LEU A 403 6.98 -7.04 -27.67
N ILE A 404 7.59 -5.86 -27.57
CA ILE A 404 8.13 -5.10 -28.68
C ILE A 404 9.62 -4.87 -28.43
N GLU A 405 10.49 -5.63 -29.10
CA GLU A 405 11.92 -5.41 -29.04
C GLU A 405 12.32 -4.15 -29.80
N GLU A 406 13.03 -3.28 -29.11
CA GLU A 406 13.61 -2.07 -29.67
C GLU A 406 15.14 -2.21 -29.77
N THR A 407 15.88 -1.53 -28.89
CA THR A 407 17.35 -1.63 -28.81
C THR A 407 17.81 -2.76 -27.90
N THR A 408 16.92 -3.27 -27.06
CA THR A 408 17.14 -4.37 -26.12
C THR A 408 15.89 -5.25 -26.04
N TYR A 409 15.96 -6.31 -25.24
CA TYR A 409 14.80 -7.15 -24.95
C TYR A 409 13.68 -6.36 -24.27
N ASP A 410 12.46 -6.75 -24.53
CA ASP A 410 11.28 -6.28 -23.79
C ASP A 410 10.78 -7.36 -22.81
N THR A 411 10.05 -6.95 -21.77
CA THR A 411 9.60 -7.82 -20.70
C THR A 411 8.13 -7.61 -20.36
N THR A 412 7.47 -8.68 -19.91
CA THR A 412 6.16 -8.60 -19.30
C THR A 412 6.14 -9.34 -17.97
N ARG A 413 5.40 -8.82 -17.00
CA ARG A 413 5.14 -9.48 -15.72
C ARG A 413 3.92 -10.39 -15.86
N ILE A 414 4.02 -11.60 -15.28
CA ILE A 414 2.91 -12.52 -15.09
C ILE A 414 2.68 -12.68 -13.60
N VAL A 415 1.46 -12.42 -13.14
CA VAL A 415 1.06 -12.52 -11.75
C VAL A 415 0.17 -13.73 -11.55
N LEU A 416 0.53 -14.58 -10.60
CA LEU A 416 -0.30 -15.68 -10.10
C LEU A 416 -0.98 -15.22 -8.82
N LYS A 417 -2.29 -15.37 -8.73
CA LYS A 417 -3.08 -15.09 -7.53
C LYS A 417 -4.01 -16.25 -7.26
N LEU A 418 -4.13 -16.65 -6.02
CA LEU A 418 -5.25 -17.48 -5.61
C LEU A 418 -6.36 -16.59 -5.08
N LYS A 419 -7.53 -16.73 -5.65
CA LYS A 419 -8.71 -15.97 -5.30
C LYS A 419 -9.86 -16.90 -4.92
N ASN A 420 -10.77 -16.38 -4.11
CA ASN A 420 -12.02 -17.05 -3.84
C ASN A 420 -13.10 -16.64 -4.85
N GLU A 421 -14.28 -17.22 -4.72
CA GLU A 421 -15.45 -16.95 -5.57
C GLU A 421 -15.97 -15.50 -5.49
N TYR A 422 -15.44 -14.67 -4.60
CA TYR A 422 -15.77 -13.25 -4.42
C TYR A 422 -14.66 -12.31 -4.91
N ASP A 423 -13.65 -12.87 -5.60
CA ASP A 423 -12.47 -12.16 -6.10
C ASP A 423 -11.54 -11.64 -4.98
N ASP A 424 -11.63 -12.16 -3.75
CA ASP A 424 -10.70 -11.86 -2.68
C ASP A 424 -9.45 -12.74 -2.75
N ASP A 425 -8.29 -12.17 -2.44
CA ASP A 425 -7.02 -12.89 -2.37
C ASP A 425 -6.98 -13.86 -1.17
N ILE A 426 -6.57 -15.10 -1.43
CA ILE A 426 -6.35 -16.13 -0.40
C ILE A 426 -4.93 -16.00 0.13
N ILE A 427 -4.71 -15.08 1.06
CA ILE A 427 -3.39 -14.58 1.49
C ILE A 427 -2.51 -15.59 2.25
N TYR A 428 -3.07 -16.66 2.80
CA TYR A 428 -2.30 -17.65 3.56
C TYR A 428 -1.92 -18.89 2.74
N SER A 429 -2.18 -18.87 1.43
CA SER A 429 -1.78 -19.96 0.54
C SER A 429 -0.32 -19.85 0.10
N ASN A 430 0.38 -20.99 0.16
CA ASN A 430 1.76 -21.15 -0.29
C ASN A 430 1.86 -22.22 -1.42
N GLU A 431 0.84 -22.31 -2.28
CA GLU A 431 0.78 -23.26 -3.40
C GLU A 431 2.04 -23.20 -4.26
N VAL A 432 2.47 -24.34 -4.78
CA VAL A 432 3.70 -24.48 -5.59
C VAL A 432 3.35 -24.61 -7.06
N PHE A 433 4.11 -23.91 -7.89
CA PHE A 433 3.96 -23.94 -9.35
C PHE A 433 5.27 -24.25 -10.05
N VAL A 434 5.19 -25.04 -11.11
CA VAL A 434 6.28 -25.28 -12.06
C VAL A 434 6.00 -24.42 -13.30
N LEU A 435 7.02 -23.67 -13.72
CA LEU A 435 6.95 -22.75 -14.85
C LEU A 435 7.82 -23.25 -15.99
N SER A 436 7.29 -23.23 -17.21
CA SER A 436 8.08 -23.41 -18.41
C SER A 436 7.62 -22.46 -19.50
N VAL A 437 8.49 -22.21 -20.48
CA VAL A 437 8.19 -21.41 -21.67
C VAL A 437 8.79 -22.10 -22.89
N GLU A 438 8.01 -22.15 -23.97
CA GLU A 438 8.39 -22.63 -25.27
C GLU A 438 8.21 -21.51 -26.29
N GLY A 439 9.14 -21.39 -27.27
CA GLY A 439 9.14 -20.36 -28.30
C GLY A 439 10.15 -19.24 -28.03
N GLU A 440 9.88 -18.02 -28.50
CA GLU A 440 10.85 -16.93 -28.65
C GLU A 440 10.97 -16.04 -27.40
N ALA A 441 10.89 -16.66 -26.21
CA ALA A 441 11.05 -15.96 -24.93
C ALA A 441 11.67 -16.86 -23.86
N GLU A 442 12.13 -16.25 -22.76
CA GLU A 442 12.63 -16.95 -21.58
C GLU A 442 12.10 -16.36 -20.28
N ILE A 443 12.10 -17.22 -19.21
CA ILE A 443 11.68 -16.82 -17.88
C ILE A 443 12.84 -16.12 -17.16
N ILE A 444 12.56 -14.94 -16.57
CA ILE A 444 13.46 -14.30 -15.61
C ILE A 444 13.09 -14.81 -14.21
N GLY A 445 14.00 -15.53 -13.58
CA GLY A 445 13.86 -16.08 -12.24
C GLY A 445 13.74 -17.61 -12.20
N PRO A 446 13.38 -18.18 -11.04
CA PRO A 446 13.30 -19.63 -10.85
C PRO A 446 12.08 -20.21 -11.58
N ARG A 447 12.22 -21.45 -12.06
CA ARG A 447 11.12 -22.18 -12.71
C ARG A 447 10.22 -22.93 -11.72
N LEU A 448 10.70 -23.16 -10.50
CA LEU A 448 9.89 -23.71 -9.40
C LEU A 448 9.66 -22.58 -8.39
N ILE A 449 8.42 -22.20 -8.20
CA ILE A 449 8.02 -21.11 -7.31
C ILE A 449 6.91 -21.55 -6.37
N SER A 450 6.87 -20.95 -5.18
CA SER A 450 5.70 -21.00 -4.30
C SER A 450 5.07 -19.62 -4.21
N LEU A 451 3.77 -19.56 -3.99
CA LEU A 451 3.11 -18.31 -3.64
C LEU A 451 3.64 -17.76 -2.31
N ILE A 452 3.55 -16.47 -2.12
CA ILE A 452 3.89 -15.75 -0.90
C ILE A 452 2.71 -14.85 -0.58
N GLY A 453 1.95 -15.20 0.46
CA GLY A 453 0.73 -14.46 0.76
C GLY A 453 -0.33 -14.58 -0.34
N GLY A 454 -0.52 -15.80 -0.88
CA GLY A 454 -1.54 -16.10 -1.90
C GLY A 454 -1.24 -15.61 -3.31
N SER A 455 -0.09 -14.98 -3.54
CA SER A 455 0.27 -14.45 -4.85
C SER A 455 1.77 -14.44 -5.09
N ARG A 456 2.17 -14.43 -6.37
CA ARG A 456 3.55 -14.25 -6.79
C ARG A 456 3.60 -13.79 -8.23
N ALA A 457 4.65 -13.05 -8.61
CA ALA A 457 4.93 -12.76 -10.00
C ALA A 457 6.27 -13.34 -10.46
N PHE A 458 6.39 -13.49 -11.77
CA PHE A 458 7.62 -13.75 -12.50
C PHE A 458 7.58 -12.96 -13.81
N TRP A 459 8.70 -12.88 -14.49
CA TRP A 459 8.82 -12.11 -15.73
C TRP A 459 9.21 -12.99 -16.89
N ILE A 460 8.68 -12.64 -18.05
CA ILE A 460 9.06 -13.20 -19.35
C ILE A 460 9.77 -12.11 -20.13
N LYS A 461 10.90 -12.43 -20.75
CA LYS A 461 11.63 -11.54 -21.65
C LYS A 461 11.76 -12.14 -23.04
N SER A 462 11.79 -11.30 -24.06
CA SER A 462 12.10 -11.67 -25.44
C SER A 462 13.60 -12.03 -25.60
N ILE A 463 13.94 -12.76 -26.66
CA ILE A 463 15.30 -13.29 -26.90
C ILE A 463 15.87 -12.91 -28.27
N GLY A 464 15.45 -11.80 -28.86
CA GLY A 464 15.99 -11.28 -30.12
C GLY A 464 15.30 -11.79 -31.39
N LYS A 465 14.22 -12.55 -31.26
CA LYS A 465 13.48 -13.13 -32.37
C LYS A 465 12.00 -12.80 -32.30
N THR A 466 11.40 -12.55 -33.43
CA THR A 466 9.96 -12.39 -33.59
C THR A 466 9.25 -13.74 -33.61
N GLY A 467 8.06 -13.81 -33.06
CA GLY A 467 7.27 -15.03 -33.02
C GLY A 467 6.31 -15.06 -31.84
N THR A 468 6.05 -16.25 -31.36
CA THR A 468 5.20 -16.49 -30.18
C THR A 468 5.94 -17.28 -29.14
N ALA A 469 5.59 -17.06 -27.88
CA ALA A 469 6.00 -17.90 -26.77
C ALA A 469 4.77 -18.38 -26.01
N VAL A 470 4.78 -19.65 -25.61
CA VAL A 470 3.74 -20.28 -24.78
C VAL A 470 4.32 -20.48 -23.39
N VAL A 471 3.76 -19.79 -22.41
CA VAL A 471 4.09 -19.95 -21.00
C VAL A 471 3.17 -20.99 -20.40
N LYS A 472 3.75 -22.03 -19.81
CA LYS A 472 3.04 -23.12 -19.13
C LYS A 472 3.24 -22.97 -17.63
N ILE A 473 2.13 -23.00 -16.88
CA ILE A 473 2.06 -22.86 -15.43
C ILE A 473 1.35 -24.10 -14.90
N GLU A 474 2.04 -24.89 -14.09
CA GLU A 474 1.55 -26.20 -13.62
C GLU A 474 1.49 -26.27 -12.10
N SER A 475 0.41 -26.79 -11.55
CA SER A 475 0.24 -27.13 -10.15
C SER A 475 -0.51 -28.45 -10.04
N GLU A 476 -0.20 -29.25 -9.01
CA GLU A 476 -0.94 -30.49 -8.71
C GLU A 476 -2.42 -30.22 -8.46
N ARG A 477 -2.72 -29.13 -7.76
CA ARG A 477 -4.08 -28.77 -7.33
C ARG A 477 -4.89 -28.08 -8.41
N PHE A 478 -4.26 -27.17 -9.19
CA PHE A 478 -4.95 -26.31 -10.15
C PHE A 478 -4.72 -26.72 -11.62
N GLY A 479 -3.98 -27.83 -11.85
CA GLY A 479 -3.70 -28.33 -13.18
C GLY A 479 -2.76 -27.45 -13.97
N THR A 480 -2.98 -27.36 -15.27
CA THR A 480 -2.13 -26.62 -16.21
C THR A 480 -2.86 -25.43 -16.80
N THR A 481 -2.24 -24.26 -16.72
CA THR A 481 -2.67 -23.03 -17.40
C THR A 481 -1.65 -22.66 -18.47
N LEU A 482 -2.11 -22.33 -19.68
CA LEU A 482 -1.29 -21.86 -20.79
C LEU A 482 -1.60 -20.40 -21.09
N LYS A 483 -0.54 -19.61 -21.32
CA LYS A 483 -0.64 -18.22 -21.76
C LYS A 483 0.27 -18.00 -22.96
N THR A 484 -0.20 -17.25 -23.95
CA THR A 484 0.55 -16.96 -25.17
C THR A 484 1.00 -15.50 -25.17
N ILE A 485 2.25 -15.27 -25.52
CA ILE A 485 2.86 -13.95 -25.65
C ILE A 485 3.37 -13.81 -27.09
N THR A 486 3.07 -12.70 -27.73
CA THR A 486 3.55 -12.36 -29.09
C THR A 486 4.77 -11.46 -28.98
N ILE A 487 5.84 -11.79 -29.72
CA ILE A 487 7.07 -11.00 -29.78
C ILE A 487 7.18 -10.34 -31.16
N LYS A 488 7.32 -9.02 -31.16
CA LYS A 488 7.44 -8.18 -32.36
C LYS A 488 8.73 -7.38 -32.33
N LYS A 489 9.25 -6.98 -33.50
CA LYS A 489 10.28 -5.94 -33.60
C LYS A 489 9.62 -4.59 -33.80
N ASN A 490 10.24 -3.54 -33.28
CA ASN A 490 9.79 -2.19 -33.58
C ASN A 490 9.97 -1.93 -35.11
N PRO A 491 8.92 -1.54 -35.84
CA PRO A 491 8.99 -1.27 -37.28
C PRO A 491 10.00 -0.17 -37.67
N LEU A 492 10.37 0.70 -36.74
CA LEU A 492 11.35 1.77 -36.97
C LEU A 492 12.78 1.23 -37.06
N ASN A 493 13.10 0.09 -36.49
CA ASN A 493 14.43 -0.53 -36.55
C ASN A 493 14.65 -1.32 -37.86
N GLU A 494 13.59 -1.70 -38.53
CA GLU A 494 13.71 -2.36 -39.88
C GLU A 494 14.17 -1.38 -40.97
N ARG A 495 13.94 -0.07 -40.78
CA ARG A 495 14.33 0.97 -41.79
C ARG A 495 15.78 1.40 -41.66
N GLN A 496 16.52 1.03 -40.61
CA GLN A 496 17.95 1.38 -40.45
C GLN A 496 18.89 0.30 -41.00
N ASN A 497 18.38 -0.87 -41.38
CA ASN A 497 19.16 -2.00 -41.93
C ASN A 497 18.89 -2.26 -43.42
N THR A 498 18.18 -1.37 -44.10
CA THR A 498 18.01 -1.33 -45.55
C THR A 498 18.62 -0.04 -46.10
#